data_2d5ad0dd7a85f4c4ca264746b830fb8e
#
_entry.id   2d5ad0dd7a85f4c4ca264746b830fb8e
#
_cell.length_a   1.000
_cell.length_b   1.000
_cell.length_c   1.000
_cell.angle_alpha   90.00
_cell.angle_beta   90.00
_cell.angle_gamma   90.00
#
_symmetry.space_group_name_H-M   'P 1'
#
loop_
_entity.id
_entity.type
_entity.pdbx_description
1 polymer ?
#
loop_
_entity_poly.entity_id
_entity_poly.type
_entity_poly.pdbx_seq_one_letter_code
_entity_poly.pdbx_strand_id
1 'polypeptide(L)'
;MRKGLKVLCALALFATVPTVLTACGENSSIVDENQEMVDSALKELTVDAEVSNNFTLVVSARGGVVITWASNNELITINGSDAIVTRPTDNDASVKLTATATKGNATGTRDFTVTVKKIEVADTITISEAIAAAVGTNVAIRGVVSNFSYKDDSTNAGEQYIQGMYLTDATGTIYVYGPKAAQAASIGDEVTLKADREDYTNKSNKAVQQVKNPTEVVTIAKNKNVPLDSAIKGKTLAEIYAADDSLNKVFIADVKVQAFQGSGFVNYEIMDANGKYILLQGSQSGKEFESLVSDTYTSTAFAICHYTNKGAYKAVIISSNI
;
A
#
# COMPACT_ATOMS: atom_id res chain seq x y z
N MET A 1 15.21 23.97 -10.79
CA MET A 1 15.07 25.03 -9.77
C MET A 1 13.58 25.27 -9.51
N ARG A 2 13.01 24.72 -8.48
CA ARG A 2 11.68 25.08 -7.98
C ARG A 2 11.79 25.33 -6.49
N LYS A 3 11.50 26.57 -6.11
CA LYS A 3 11.64 27.11 -4.76
C LYS A 3 10.52 26.54 -3.88
N GLY A 4 10.90 25.95 -2.75
CA GLY A 4 9.96 25.54 -1.71
C GLY A 4 9.36 26.76 -1.00
N LEU A 5 8.05 26.79 -0.94
CA LEU A 5 7.28 27.77 -0.19
C LEU A 5 7.25 27.32 1.28
N LYS A 6 8.01 27.99 2.14
CA LYS A 6 7.91 27.84 3.59
C LYS A 6 6.73 28.68 4.07
N VAL A 7 5.68 28.06 4.53
CA VAL A 7 4.60 28.74 5.26
C VAL A 7 5.08 29.01 6.67
N LEU A 8 5.34 30.27 6.96
CA LEU A 8 5.68 30.77 8.28
C LEU A 8 4.37 31.12 8.99
N CYS A 9 3.90 30.30 9.94
CA CYS A 9 2.82 30.68 10.84
C CYS A 9 3.36 31.70 11.84
N ALA A 10 3.00 32.97 11.66
CA ALA A 10 3.27 34.03 12.60
C ALA A 10 2.29 33.92 13.79
N LEU A 11 2.82 33.60 14.96
CA LEU A 11 2.10 33.65 16.23
C LEU A 11 2.03 35.12 16.68
N ALA A 12 0.87 35.74 16.52
CA ALA A 12 0.64 37.08 17.06
C ALA A 12 0.29 36.97 18.56
N LEU A 13 1.25 37.33 19.40
CA LEU A 13 1.03 37.50 20.84
C LEU A 13 0.36 38.86 21.05
N PHE A 14 -0.95 38.88 21.34
CA PHE A 14 -1.60 40.06 21.90
C PHE A 14 -1.53 40.02 23.43
N ALA A 15 -0.61 40.76 24.00
CA ALA A 15 -0.61 41.06 25.43
C ALA A 15 -1.58 42.25 25.69
N THR A 16 -2.77 41.96 26.19
CA THR A 16 -3.64 42.98 26.76
C THR A 16 -3.41 43.01 28.26
N VAL A 17 -2.88 44.14 28.75
CA VAL A 17 -2.77 44.44 30.18
C VAL A 17 -4.16 44.77 30.71
N PRO A 18 -4.71 44.08 31.71
CA PRO A 18 -5.95 44.51 32.36
C PRO A 18 -5.65 45.66 33.35
N THR A 19 -6.28 46.80 33.16
CA THR A 19 -6.36 47.87 34.13
C THR A 19 -7.16 47.38 35.32
N VAL A 20 -6.51 47.21 36.48
CA VAL A 20 -7.15 46.88 37.75
C VAL A 20 -7.78 48.11 38.29
N LEU A 21 -9.11 48.22 38.32
CA LEU A 21 -9.87 49.14 39.16
C LEU A 21 -10.00 48.47 40.54
N THR A 22 -9.26 48.99 41.53
CA THR A 22 -9.39 48.63 42.93
C THR A 22 -10.67 49.27 43.51
N ALA A 23 -11.74 48.47 43.65
CA ALA A 23 -12.86 48.79 44.54
C ALA A 23 -12.74 47.83 45.76
N CYS A 24 -12.57 48.41 46.93
CA CYS A 24 -12.64 47.73 48.23
C CYS A 24 -14.03 47.15 48.45
N GLY A 25 -14.12 45.85 48.82
CA GLY A 25 -15.31 45.23 49.37
C GLY A 25 -15.44 43.77 48.95
N GLU A 26 -15.22 42.90 49.91
CA GLU A 26 -15.56 41.48 49.93
C GLU A 26 -14.89 40.56 48.89
N ASN A 27 -14.06 39.67 49.38
CA ASN A 27 -13.38 38.58 48.72
C ASN A 27 -14.38 37.49 48.26
N SER A 28 -15.29 37.82 47.33
CA SER A 28 -15.95 36.81 46.52
C SER A 28 -15.10 36.69 45.22
N SER A 29 -14.31 35.63 45.11
CA SER A 29 -13.74 35.23 43.83
C SER A 29 -14.90 35.08 42.85
N ILE A 30 -15.09 36.06 41.94
CA ILE A 30 -15.98 35.90 40.80
C ILE A 30 -15.34 34.78 39.97
N VAL A 31 -15.83 33.59 40.17
CA VAL A 31 -15.41 32.44 39.36
C VAL A 31 -15.96 32.70 37.97
N ASP A 32 -15.08 32.74 36.98
CA ASP A 32 -15.51 32.85 35.59
C ASP A 32 -16.20 31.53 35.22
N GLU A 33 -17.53 31.54 35.16
CA GLU A 33 -18.36 30.35 34.83
C GLU A 33 -17.90 29.72 33.49
N ASN A 34 -17.42 30.52 32.55
CA ASN A 34 -16.90 29.97 31.29
C ASN A 34 -15.59 29.23 31.53
N GLN A 35 -14.72 29.70 32.42
CA GLN A 35 -13.49 29.00 32.77
C GLN A 35 -13.76 27.68 33.49
N GLU A 36 -14.72 27.66 34.41
CA GLU A 36 -15.13 26.39 35.07
C GLU A 36 -15.67 25.38 34.07
N MET A 37 -16.46 25.83 33.09
CA MET A 37 -16.95 24.94 32.01
C MET A 37 -15.83 24.42 31.15
N VAL A 38 -14.85 25.25 30.80
CA VAL A 38 -13.66 24.85 30.05
C VAL A 38 -12.85 23.81 30.82
N ASP A 39 -12.58 24.06 32.09
CA ASP A 39 -11.79 23.17 32.93
C ASP A 39 -12.51 21.82 33.16
N SER A 40 -13.84 21.85 33.39
CA SER A 40 -14.65 20.65 33.49
C SER A 40 -14.65 19.84 32.18
N ALA A 41 -14.82 20.51 31.04
CA ALA A 41 -14.79 19.86 29.74
C ALA A 41 -13.46 19.15 29.50
N LEU A 42 -12.34 19.82 29.78
CA LEU A 42 -11.01 19.23 29.65
C LEU A 42 -10.78 18.04 30.59
N LYS A 43 -11.32 18.12 31.81
CA LYS A 43 -11.21 17.04 32.81
C LYS A 43 -11.95 15.78 32.38
N GLU A 44 -13.09 15.92 31.71
CA GLU A 44 -13.94 14.82 31.25
C GLU A 44 -13.41 14.13 29.97
N LEU A 45 -12.51 14.80 29.23
CA LEU A 45 -11.95 14.21 28.01
C LEU A 45 -11.15 12.95 28.32
N THR A 46 -11.37 11.95 27.49
CA THR A 46 -10.59 10.70 27.47
C THR A 46 -10.12 10.39 26.05
N VAL A 47 -8.93 9.84 25.95
CA VAL A 47 -8.38 9.28 24.71
C VAL A 47 -7.73 7.97 25.11
N ASP A 48 -7.88 6.93 24.27
CA ASP A 48 -7.26 5.65 24.51
C ASP A 48 -5.73 5.80 24.52
N ALA A 49 -5.09 5.16 25.50
CA ALA A 49 -3.63 5.22 25.65
C ALA A 49 -2.89 4.50 24.51
N GLU A 50 -3.54 3.54 23.87
CA GLU A 50 -3.02 2.78 22.73
C GLU A 50 -4.04 2.73 21.60
N VAL A 51 -3.59 2.95 20.36
CA VAL A 51 -4.46 2.93 19.16
C VAL A 51 -3.82 2.15 18.03
N SER A 52 -4.67 1.42 17.29
CA SER A 52 -4.29 0.68 16.07
C SER A 52 -5.16 1.04 14.87
N ASN A 53 -6.25 1.77 15.09
CA ASN A 53 -7.25 2.13 14.10
C ASN A 53 -7.61 3.61 14.23
N ASN A 54 -8.26 4.16 13.20
CA ASN A 54 -8.87 5.48 13.28
C ASN A 54 -9.89 5.55 14.41
N PHE A 55 -10.00 6.71 15.04
CA PHE A 55 -10.93 6.94 16.14
C PHE A 55 -11.51 8.36 16.07
N THR A 56 -12.56 8.59 16.87
CA THR A 56 -13.25 9.87 16.88
C THR A 56 -12.90 10.65 18.15
N LEU A 57 -12.61 11.94 17.98
CA LEU A 57 -12.32 12.89 19.04
C LEU A 57 -13.55 13.71 19.39
N VAL A 58 -13.72 14.05 20.67
CA VAL A 58 -14.77 14.95 21.13
C VAL A 58 -14.43 16.37 20.72
N VAL A 59 -15.31 17.03 19.95
CA VAL A 59 -15.11 18.40 19.44
C VAL A 59 -16.03 19.43 20.10
N SER A 60 -16.92 19.01 20.99
CA SER A 60 -17.81 19.90 21.78
C SER A 60 -18.16 19.28 23.10
N ALA A 61 -18.42 20.12 24.13
CA ALA A 61 -18.85 19.69 25.41
C ALA A 61 -20.06 20.52 25.91
N ARG A 62 -20.61 20.15 27.09
CA ARG A 62 -21.76 20.83 27.69
C ARG A 62 -21.52 22.34 27.85
N GLY A 63 -22.59 23.10 27.81
CA GLY A 63 -22.52 24.56 27.97
C GLY A 63 -21.96 25.30 26.73
N GLY A 64 -21.81 24.64 25.57
CA GLY A 64 -21.33 25.27 24.35
C GLY A 64 -19.80 25.45 24.32
N VAL A 65 -19.06 24.63 25.06
CA VAL A 65 -17.60 24.59 24.98
C VAL A 65 -17.22 23.93 23.64
N VAL A 66 -16.35 24.58 22.89
CA VAL A 66 -15.77 24.07 21.62
C VAL A 66 -14.39 23.48 21.93
N ILE A 67 -14.10 22.31 21.39
CA ILE A 67 -12.83 21.62 21.57
C ILE A 67 -12.17 21.42 20.21
N THR A 68 -10.93 21.85 20.09
CA THR A 68 -10.08 21.62 18.93
C THR A 68 -8.88 20.75 19.31
N TRP A 69 -8.36 20.01 18.35
CA TRP A 69 -7.27 19.07 18.57
C TRP A 69 -6.08 19.36 17.67
N ALA A 70 -4.88 19.12 18.20
CA ALA A 70 -3.64 19.13 17.44
C ALA A 70 -2.82 17.88 17.75
N SER A 71 -2.12 17.37 16.76
CA SER A 71 -1.16 16.28 16.88
C SER A 71 0.26 16.81 16.65
N ASN A 72 1.22 16.31 17.42
CA ASN A 72 2.64 16.64 17.23
C ASN A 72 3.34 15.72 16.23
N ASN A 73 2.63 14.73 15.65
CA ASN A 73 3.23 13.73 14.77
C ASN A 73 2.22 13.33 13.68
N GLU A 74 2.71 13.13 12.46
CA GLU A 74 1.91 12.74 11.28
C GLU A 74 1.31 11.32 11.35
N LEU A 75 1.75 10.50 12.32
CA LEU A 75 1.15 9.19 12.56
C LEU A 75 -0.30 9.28 13.06
N ILE A 76 -0.72 10.43 13.58
CA ILE A 76 -2.12 10.75 13.83
C ILE A 76 -2.42 12.09 13.15
N THR A 77 -3.19 12.06 12.07
CA THR A 77 -3.68 13.26 11.38
C THR A 77 -5.11 13.55 11.80
N ILE A 78 -5.40 14.82 12.15
CA ILE A 78 -6.70 15.24 12.65
C ILE A 78 -7.47 15.97 11.53
N ASN A 79 -8.69 15.51 11.27
CA ASN A 79 -9.62 16.14 10.33
C ASN A 79 -10.99 16.30 11.04
N GLY A 80 -11.23 17.48 11.59
CA GLY A 80 -12.42 17.75 12.41
C GLY A 80 -12.45 16.86 13.67
N SER A 81 -13.41 15.96 13.75
CA SER A 81 -13.52 14.95 14.80
C SER A 81 -12.75 13.66 14.54
N ASP A 82 -12.28 13.46 13.30
CA ASP A 82 -11.66 12.20 12.91
C ASP A 82 -10.15 12.24 13.13
N ALA A 83 -9.65 11.30 13.93
CA ALA A 83 -8.25 11.01 14.10
C ALA A 83 -7.88 9.83 13.18
N ILE A 84 -7.12 10.12 12.13
CA ILE A 84 -6.66 9.14 11.13
C ILE A 84 -5.31 8.62 11.57
N VAL A 85 -5.23 7.31 11.81
CA VAL A 85 -4.03 6.64 12.33
C VAL A 85 -3.24 5.99 11.20
N THR A 86 -1.97 6.38 11.06
CA THR A 86 -0.98 5.71 10.22
C THR A 86 -0.04 4.91 11.10
N ARG A 87 -0.11 3.59 11.05
CA ARG A 87 0.69 2.71 11.90
C ARG A 87 2.15 2.63 11.40
N PRO A 88 3.16 2.76 12.28
CA PRO A 88 4.55 2.51 11.93
C PRO A 88 4.81 1.01 11.70
N THR A 89 5.90 0.69 10.99
CA THR A 89 6.29 -0.71 10.67
C THR A 89 7.27 -1.30 11.67
N ASP A 90 8.12 -0.47 12.27
CA ASP A 90 9.28 -0.97 13.03
C ASP A 90 9.00 -1.09 14.53
N ASN A 91 8.52 -0.02 15.14
CA ASN A 91 8.26 0.05 16.59
C ASN A 91 6.99 0.85 16.87
N ASP A 92 6.36 0.59 18.02
CA ASP A 92 5.32 1.44 18.55
C ASP A 92 5.84 2.87 18.68
N ALA A 93 5.00 3.86 18.36
CA ALA A 93 5.38 5.27 18.40
C ALA A 93 4.50 6.05 19.37
N SER A 94 5.12 6.92 20.15
CA SER A 94 4.41 7.83 21.04
C SER A 94 4.04 9.11 20.32
N VAL A 95 2.75 9.47 20.36
CA VAL A 95 2.19 10.70 19.79
C VAL A 95 1.52 11.50 20.89
N LYS A 96 1.77 12.81 20.89
CA LYS A 96 1.08 13.73 21.80
C LYS A 96 -0.07 14.42 21.06
N LEU A 97 -1.28 14.27 21.58
CA LEU A 97 -2.46 15.01 21.17
C LEU A 97 -2.74 16.11 22.18
N THR A 98 -2.95 17.34 21.71
CA THR A 98 -3.31 18.49 22.55
C THR A 98 -4.75 18.90 22.26
N ALA A 99 -5.62 18.79 23.25
CA ALA A 99 -6.97 19.36 23.23
C ALA A 99 -6.92 20.82 23.68
N THR A 100 -7.57 21.71 22.95
CA THR A 100 -7.80 23.09 23.33
C THR A 100 -9.30 23.33 23.44
N ALA A 101 -9.78 23.63 24.65
CA ALA A 101 -11.18 23.95 24.92
C ALA A 101 -11.38 25.45 25.03
N THR A 102 -12.45 25.99 24.43
CA THR A 102 -12.77 27.43 24.43
C THR A 102 -14.24 27.68 24.68
N LYS A 103 -14.54 28.74 25.44
CA LYS A 103 -15.89 29.28 25.62
C LYS A 103 -15.84 30.77 25.92
N GLY A 104 -16.37 31.60 25.02
CA GLY A 104 -16.19 33.06 25.10
C GLY A 104 -14.72 33.41 25.09
N ASN A 105 -14.25 34.09 26.15
CA ASN A 105 -12.83 34.45 26.32
C ASN A 105 -12.05 33.41 27.15
N ALA A 106 -12.71 32.45 27.75
CA ALA A 106 -12.06 31.39 28.51
C ALA A 106 -11.45 30.34 27.59
N THR A 107 -10.23 29.89 27.92
CA THR A 107 -9.51 28.86 27.16
C THR A 107 -8.68 28.00 28.11
N GLY A 108 -8.47 26.76 27.72
CA GLY A 108 -7.59 25.83 28.42
C GLY A 108 -7.08 24.74 27.49
N THR A 109 -6.05 24.05 27.92
CA THR A 109 -5.45 22.94 27.12
C THR A 109 -5.23 21.72 27.99
N ARG A 110 -5.25 20.54 27.34
CA ARG A 110 -4.87 19.27 27.97
C ARG A 110 -4.15 18.39 26.95
N ASP A 111 -3.03 17.83 27.39
CA ASP A 111 -2.23 16.91 26.58
C ASP A 111 -2.60 15.45 26.89
N PHE A 112 -2.60 14.62 25.86
CA PHE A 112 -2.76 13.17 25.92
C PHE A 112 -1.60 12.52 25.21
N THR A 113 -0.99 11.53 25.86
CA THR A 113 0.03 10.69 25.21
C THR A 113 -0.64 9.43 24.72
N VAL A 114 -0.54 9.17 23.41
CA VAL A 114 -1.12 8.02 22.73
C VAL A 114 -0.03 7.20 22.09
N THR A 115 -0.01 5.91 22.34
CA THR A 115 0.89 4.96 21.69
C THR A 115 0.22 4.44 20.42
N VAL A 116 0.75 4.81 19.26
CA VAL A 116 0.36 4.20 17.98
C VAL A 116 1.09 2.86 17.85
N LYS A 117 0.33 1.78 17.86
CA LYS A 117 0.88 0.42 17.78
C LYS A 117 1.43 0.17 16.38
N LYS A 118 2.62 -0.42 16.31
CA LYS A 118 3.19 -0.86 15.03
C LYS A 118 2.30 -1.87 14.31
N ILE A 119 2.49 -1.98 13.01
CA ILE A 119 1.88 -3.07 12.24
C ILE A 119 2.49 -4.37 12.70
N GLU A 120 1.67 -5.31 13.20
CA GLU A 120 2.13 -6.67 13.46
C GLU A 120 2.29 -7.38 12.12
N VAL A 121 3.54 -7.70 11.78
CA VAL A 121 3.90 -8.42 10.56
C VAL A 121 4.29 -9.83 10.99
N ALA A 122 3.68 -10.83 10.38
CA ALA A 122 4.11 -12.21 10.60
C ALA A 122 5.56 -12.40 10.11
N ASP A 123 6.30 -13.27 10.76
CA ASP A 123 7.60 -13.71 10.24
C ASP A 123 7.39 -14.28 8.84
N THR A 124 8.08 -13.72 7.85
CA THR A 124 7.91 -14.09 6.45
C THR A 124 9.11 -14.87 5.94
N ILE A 125 8.86 -15.78 5.01
CA ILE A 125 9.90 -16.43 4.21
C ILE A 125 10.04 -15.72 2.87
N THR A 126 11.15 -15.94 2.18
CA THR A 126 11.38 -15.41 0.84
C THR A 126 10.45 -16.06 -0.19
N ILE A 127 10.24 -15.39 -1.33
CA ILE A 127 9.46 -15.95 -2.42
C ILE A 127 10.08 -17.25 -2.94
N SER A 128 11.41 -17.35 -3.02
CA SER A 128 12.11 -18.59 -3.40
C SER A 128 11.82 -19.74 -2.44
N GLU A 129 11.83 -19.49 -1.13
CA GLU A 129 11.48 -20.50 -0.12
C GLU A 129 10.00 -20.89 -0.21
N ALA A 130 9.12 -19.95 -0.45
CA ALA A 130 7.70 -20.24 -0.64
C ALA A 130 7.45 -21.09 -1.89
N ILE A 131 8.15 -20.85 -2.99
CA ILE A 131 8.10 -21.66 -4.21
C ILE A 131 8.57 -23.10 -3.91
N ALA A 132 9.61 -23.26 -3.11
CA ALA A 132 10.18 -24.57 -2.73
C ALA A 132 9.35 -25.30 -1.66
N ALA A 133 8.44 -24.63 -0.97
CA ALA A 133 7.60 -25.24 0.06
C ALA A 133 6.70 -26.35 -0.50
N ALA A 134 6.34 -27.30 0.33
CA ALA A 134 5.41 -28.38 -0.05
C ALA A 134 4.02 -27.83 -0.38
N VAL A 135 3.37 -28.45 -1.37
CA VAL A 135 1.98 -28.12 -1.73
C VAL A 135 1.07 -28.25 -0.51
N GLY A 136 0.19 -27.27 -0.30
CA GLY A 136 -0.72 -27.20 0.85
C GLY A 136 -0.13 -26.56 2.09
N THR A 137 1.17 -26.22 2.11
CA THR A 137 1.77 -25.45 3.21
C THR A 137 1.20 -24.03 3.22
N ASN A 138 0.72 -23.57 4.38
CA ASN A 138 0.38 -22.16 4.57
C ASN A 138 1.68 -21.38 4.84
N VAL A 139 2.03 -20.49 3.94
CA VAL A 139 3.26 -19.70 3.97
C VAL A 139 2.95 -18.22 4.22
N ALA A 140 3.78 -17.56 5.02
CA ALA A 140 3.76 -16.12 5.16
C ALA A 140 4.87 -15.53 4.28
N ILE A 141 4.51 -14.64 3.34
CA ILE A 141 5.43 -14.05 2.37
C ILE A 141 5.35 -12.52 2.39
N ARG A 142 6.44 -11.89 1.98
CA ARG A 142 6.56 -10.43 1.80
C ARG A 142 7.10 -10.15 0.41
N GLY A 143 6.55 -9.13 -0.25
CA GLY A 143 7.04 -8.69 -1.55
C GLY A 143 6.37 -7.41 -2.00
N VAL A 144 6.91 -6.81 -3.05
CA VAL A 144 6.33 -5.65 -3.71
C VAL A 144 5.35 -6.12 -4.78
N VAL A 145 4.15 -5.56 -4.80
CA VAL A 145 3.16 -5.79 -5.87
C VAL A 145 3.73 -5.25 -7.16
N SER A 146 4.16 -6.13 -8.05
CA SER A 146 4.84 -5.79 -9.29
C SER A 146 3.91 -5.72 -10.49
N ASN A 147 2.81 -6.47 -10.47
CA ASN A 147 1.76 -6.43 -11.49
C ASN A 147 0.48 -7.10 -10.99
N PHE A 148 -0.60 -6.96 -11.76
CA PHE A 148 -1.86 -7.66 -11.56
C PHE A 148 -2.14 -8.66 -12.69
N SER A 149 -2.91 -9.70 -12.37
CA SER A 149 -3.53 -10.58 -13.36
C SER A 149 -4.98 -10.16 -13.57
N TYR A 150 -5.33 -9.88 -14.82
CA TYR A 150 -6.67 -9.45 -15.21
C TYR A 150 -7.45 -10.59 -15.87
N LYS A 151 -8.75 -10.54 -15.75
CA LYS A 151 -9.70 -11.38 -16.46
C LYS A 151 -10.86 -10.55 -16.96
N ASP A 152 -11.31 -10.84 -18.17
CA ASP A 152 -12.49 -10.17 -18.74
C ASP A 152 -13.74 -10.54 -17.94
N ASP A 153 -14.58 -9.53 -17.69
CA ASP A 153 -15.85 -9.72 -17.01
C ASP A 153 -16.86 -10.33 -18.01
N SER A 154 -17.32 -11.54 -17.74
CA SER A 154 -18.29 -12.23 -18.57
C SER A 154 -19.69 -11.63 -18.49
N THR A 155 -19.97 -10.79 -17.49
CA THR A 155 -21.28 -10.14 -17.28
C THR A 155 -21.34 -8.73 -17.86
N ASN A 156 -20.19 -8.04 -17.93
CA ASN A 156 -20.05 -6.69 -18.44
C ASN A 156 -19.04 -6.66 -19.58
N ALA A 157 -19.55 -6.75 -20.81
CA ALA A 157 -18.69 -6.79 -22.00
C ALA A 157 -17.77 -5.56 -22.08
N GLY A 158 -16.48 -5.83 -22.18
CA GLY A 158 -15.45 -4.80 -22.23
C GLY A 158 -14.90 -4.34 -20.89
N GLU A 159 -15.40 -4.86 -19.77
CA GLU A 159 -14.84 -4.65 -18.45
C GLU A 159 -13.87 -5.77 -18.09
N GLN A 160 -12.94 -5.46 -17.18
CA GLN A 160 -11.98 -6.41 -16.63
C GLN A 160 -12.00 -6.34 -15.11
N TYR A 161 -11.70 -7.45 -14.46
CA TYR A 161 -11.45 -7.46 -13.01
C TYR A 161 -10.11 -8.09 -12.68
N ILE A 162 -9.55 -7.68 -11.55
CA ILE A 162 -8.29 -8.22 -11.04
C ILE A 162 -8.57 -9.59 -10.43
N GLN A 163 -7.87 -10.63 -10.93
CA GLN A 163 -7.98 -12.01 -10.47
C GLN A 163 -6.94 -12.37 -9.42
N GLY A 164 -5.81 -11.70 -9.45
CA GLY A 164 -4.69 -11.91 -8.55
C GLY A 164 -3.58 -10.90 -8.78
N MET A 165 -2.50 -11.02 -8.04
CA MET A 165 -1.35 -10.13 -8.12
C MET A 165 -0.03 -10.90 -8.19
N TYR A 166 0.99 -10.26 -8.70
CA TYR A 166 2.36 -10.77 -8.69
C TYR A 166 3.13 -10.04 -7.60
N LEU A 167 3.72 -10.82 -6.70
CA LEU A 167 4.64 -10.30 -5.68
C LEU A 167 6.07 -10.63 -6.07
N THR A 168 6.93 -9.64 -5.97
CA THR A 168 8.37 -9.76 -6.26
C THR A 168 9.18 -9.33 -5.05
N ASP A 169 10.14 -10.16 -4.67
CA ASP A 169 11.19 -9.84 -3.70
C ASP A 169 12.59 -9.98 -4.34
N ALA A 170 13.64 -9.88 -3.54
CA ALA A 170 15.02 -10.05 -4.01
C ALA A 170 15.34 -11.46 -4.52
N THR A 171 14.44 -12.45 -4.39
CA THR A 171 14.68 -13.85 -4.75
C THR A 171 13.87 -14.34 -5.94
N GLY A 172 12.81 -13.62 -6.32
CA GLY A 172 11.97 -13.99 -7.45
C GLY A 172 10.59 -13.36 -7.46
N THR A 173 9.70 -13.92 -8.27
CA THR A 173 8.30 -13.50 -8.39
C THR A 173 7.36 -14.68 -8.22
N ILE A 174 6.28 -14.48 -7.48
CA ILE A 174 5.22 -15.48 -7.28
C ILE A 174 3.84 -14.90 -7.61
N TYR A 175 2.99 -15.70 -8.24
CA TYR A 175 1.60 -15.34 -8.44
C TYR A 175 0.78 -15.65 -7.19
N VAL A 176 -0.01 -14.66 -6.77
CA VAL A 176 -0.97 -14.77 -5.65
C VAL A 176 -2.38 -14.77 -6.24
N TYR A 177 -3.02 -15.92 -6.26
CA TYR A 177 -4.41 -16.04 -6.71
C TYR A 177 -5.37 -15.63 -5.58
N GLY A 178 -6.05 -14.50 -5.74
CA GLY A 178 -7.00 -13.99 -4.75
C GLY A 178 -7.53 -12.59 -5.11
N PRO A 179 -8.71 -12.50 -5.76
CA PRO A 179 -9.24 -11.21 -6.25
C PRO A 179 -9.39 -10.15 -5.16
N LYS A 180 -9.92 -10.51 -3.99
CA LYS A 180 -10.11 -9.56 -2.88
C LYS A 180 -8.81 -8.97 -2.35
N ALA A 181 -7.78 -9.81 -2.23
CA ALA A 181 -6.47 -9.38 -1.77
C ALA A 181 -5.80 -8.44 -2.78
N ALA A 182 -5.88 -8.79 -4.06
CA ALA A 182 -5.31 -7.99 -5.14
C ALA A 182 -6.02 -6.63 -5.31
N GLN A 183 -7.34 -6.55 -5.08
CA GLN A 183 -8.10 -5.30 -5.10
C GLN A 183 -7.77 -4.36 -3.93
N ALA A 184 -7.23 -4.88 -2.84
CA ALA A 184 -6.85 -4.10 -1.66
C ALA A 184 -5.44 -3.48 -1.77
N ALA A 185 -4.68 -3.79 -2.82
CA ALA A 185 -3.30 -3.36 -3.02
C ALA A 185 -3.16 -2.56 -4.32
N SER A 186 -2.05 -1.84 -4.44
CA SER A 186 -1.66 -1.10 -5.65
C SER A 186 -0.26 -1.55 -6.10
N ILE A 187 0.05 -1.38 -7.39
CA ILE A 187 1.41 -1.61 -7.88
C ILE A 187 2.38 -0.69 -7.10
N GLY A 188 3.49 -1.25 -6.63
CA GLY A 188 4.45 -0.56 -5.77
C GLY A 188 4.13 -0.64 -4.28
N ASP A 189 3.00 -1.23 -3.87
CA ASP A 189 2.78 -1.52 -2.46
C ASP A 189 3.65 -2.72 -2.03
N GLU A 190 4.38 -2.55 -0.95
CA GLU A 190 5.04 -3.66 -0.27
C GLU A 190 4.05 -4.26 0.71
N VAL A 191 3.75 -5.54 0.53
CA VAL A 191 2.73 -6.24 1.32
C VAL A 191 3.29 -7.50 1.97
N THR A 192 2.70 -7.87 3.12
CA THR A 192 2.79 -9.23 3.67
C THR A 192 1.44 -9.90 3.57
N LEU A 193 1.45 -11.19 3.41
CA LEU A 193 0.24 -12.02 3.45
C LEU A 193 0.57 -13.45 3.85
N LYS A 194 -0.44 -14.19 4.32
CA LYS A 194 -0.41 -15.64 4.45
C LYS A 194 -1.21 -16.26 3.32
N ALA A 195 -0.73 -17.35 2.72
CA ALA A 195 -1.44 -18.03 1.64
C ALA A 195 -1.03 -19.49 1.54
N ASP A 196 -1.86 -20.30 0.89
CA ASP A 196 -1.60 -21.72 0.69
C ASP A 196 -0.75 -21.92 -0.56
N ARG A 197 0.38 -22.62 -0.42
CA ARG A 197 1.24 -23.03 -1.54
C ARG A 197 0.49 -24.04 -2.44
N GLU A 198 0.47 -23.77 -3.74
CA GLU A 198 -0.22 -24.58 -4.73
C GLU A 198 0.65 -24.80 -5.98
N ASP A 199 0.56 -26.00 -6.57
CA ASP A 199 0.97 -26.26 -7.94
C ASP A 199 -0.26 -26.16 -8.86
N TYR A 200 -0.38 -25.04 -9.54
CA TYR A 200 -1.44 -24.86 -10.53
C TYR A 200 -1.05 -25.53 -11.84
N THR A 201 -1.87 -26.46 -12.30
CA THR A 201 -1.65 -27.17 -13.57
C THR A 201 -2.74 -26.77 -14.57
N ASN A 202 -2.33 -26.27 -15.73
CA ASN A 202 -3.23 -26.02 -16.84
C ASN A 202 -3.34 -27.24 -17.80
N LYS A 203 -3.97 -27.06 -18.96
CA LYS A 203 -4.12 -28.12 -19.96
C LYS A 203 -2.80 -28.67 -20.53
N SER A 204 -1.67 -28.04 -20.27
CA SER A 204 -0.34 -28.54 -20.68
C SER A 204 0.21 -29.61 -19.76
N ASN A 205 -0.41 -29.86 -18.60
CA ASN A 205 0.09 -30.68 -17.51
C ASN A 205 1.42 -30.20 -16.90
N LYS A 206 1.80 -28.95 -17.16
CA LYS A 206 2.96 -28.32 -16.54
C LYS A 206 2.50 -27.53 -15.30
N ALA A 207 3.13 -27.78 -14.18
CA ALA A 207 2.82 -27.11 -12.92
C ALA A 207 3.48 -25.72 -12.85
N VAL A 208 2.72 -24.76 -12.32
CA VAL A 208 3.20 -23.44 -11.94
C VAL A 208 3.09 -23.32 -10.44
N GLN A 209 4.20 -22.98 -9.79
CA GLN A 209 4.23 -22.72 -8.36
C GLN A 209 3.60 -21.35 -8.09
N GLN A 210 2.51 -21.34 -7.33
CA GLN A 210 1.77 -20.14 -6.92
C GLN A 210 1.29 -20.27 -5.49
N VAL A 211 0.69 -19.21 -4.98
CA VAL A 211 -0.07 -19.27 -3.72
C VAL A 211 -1.51 -18.84 -3.96
N LYS A 212 -2.43 -19.36 -3.15
CA LYS A 212 -3.85 -19.05 -3.21
C LYS A 212 -4.44 -18.78 -1.83
N ASN A 213 -5.71 -18.34 -1.81
CA ASN A 213 -6.46 -18.05 -0.57
C ASN A 213 -5.70 -17.07 0.35
N PRO A 214 -5.22 -15.94 -0.15
CA PRO A 214 -4.48 -15.02 0.68
C PRO A 214 -5.33 -14.47 1.81
N THR A 215 -4.75 -14.46 3.00
CA THR A 215 -5.30 -13.91 4.24
C THR A 215 -4.29 -12.95 4.87
N GLU A 216 -4.72 -12.17 5.85
CA GLU A 216 -3.85 -11.24 6.59
C GLU A 216 -3.01 -10.34 5.67
N VAL A 217 -3.63 -9.84 4.59
CA VAL A 217 -2.94 -8.94 3.66
C VAL A 217 -2.74 -7.58 4.32
N VAL A 218 -1.50 -7.21 4.55
CA VAL A 218 -1.11 -5.96 5.21
C VAL A 218 -0.16 -5.19 4.30
N THR A 219 -0.51 -3.95 3.95
CA THR A 219 0.41 -3.04 3.27
C THR A 219 1.37 -2.46 4.29
N ILE A 220 2.66 -2.72 4.10
CA ILE A 220 3.76 -2.27 4.97
C ILE A 220 4.27 -0.92 4.51
N ALA A 221 4.43 -0.73 3.20
CA ALA A 221 4.91 0.49 2.60
C ALA A 221 4.28 0.70 1.22
N LYS A 222 4.27 1.95 0.74
CA LYS A 222 3.76 2.33 -0.58
C LYS A 222 4.86 2.89 -1.47
N ASN A 223 4.61 2.89 -2.77
CA ASN A 223 5.51 3.47 -3.79
C ASN A 223 6.94 2.91 -3.73
N LYS A 224 7.07 1.63 -3.43
CA LYS A 224 8.35 0.93 -3.46
C LYS A 224 8.72 0.57 -4.90
N ASN A 225 9.99 0.67 -5.20
CA ASN A 225 10.53 0.07 -6.42
C ASN A 225 10.51 -1.45 -6.28
N VAL A 226 10.18 -2.15 -7.37
CA VAL A 226 10.27 -3.61 -7.39
C VAL A 226 11.74 -4.01 -7.25
N PRO A 227 12.10 -4.93 -6.32
CA PRO A 227 13.48 -5.42 -6.18
C PRO A 227 13.91 -6.19 -7.45
N LEU A 228 14.99 -5.75 -8.07
CA LEU A 228 15.53 -6.37 -9.28
C LEU A 228 16.96 -6.90 -9.09
N ASP A 229 17.39 -7.06 -7.83
CA ASP A 229 18.76 -7.46 -7.49
C ASP A 229 19.09 -8.88 -7.98
N SER A 230 18.11 -9.79 -7.95
CA SER A 230 18.23 -11.17 -8.46
C SER A 230 17.88 -11.30 -9.94
N ALA A 231 17.54 -10.22 -10.65
CA ALA A 231 17.14 -10.30 -12.03
C ALA A 231 18.31 -10.77 -12.92
N ILE A 232 18.04 -11.78 -13.72
CA ILE A 232 19.01 -12.38 -14.63
C ILE A 232 19.14 -11.48 -15.86
N LYS A 233 20.37 -11.00 -16.12
CA LYS A 233 20.71 -10.10 -17.24
C LYS A 233 21.51 -10.83 -18.30
N GLY A 234 21.54 -10.25 -19.51
CA GLY A 234 22.41 -10.71 -20.60
C GLY A 234 21.98 -12.04 -21.25
N LYS A 235 20.76 -12.50 -20.99
CA LYS A 235 20.16 -13.65 -21.66
C LYS A 235 19.24 -13.20 -22.79
N THR A 236 19.32 -13.89 -23.92
CA THR A 236 18.35 -13.75 -25.02
C THR A 236 17.02 -14.43 -24.66
N LEU A 237 15.92 -14.04 -25.28
CA LEU A 237 14.65 -14.74 -25.10
C LEU A 237 14.72 -16.22 -25.53
N ALA A 238 15.60 -16.55 -26.50
CA ALA A 238 15.82 -17.93 -26.89
C ALA A 238 16.47 -18.77 -25.78
N GLU A 239 17.48 -18.24 -25.10
CA GLU A 239 18.13 -18.91 -23.96
C GLU A 239 17.18 -19.06 -22.77
N ILE A 240 16.40 -18.00 -22.47
CA ILE A 240 15.38 -18.04 -21.40
C ILE A 240 14.32 -19.10 -21.70
N TYR A 241 13.88 -19.17 -22.96
CA TYR A 241 12.87 -20.14 -23.41
C TYR A 241 13.38 -21.58 -23.38
N ALA A 242 14.66 -21.80 -23.66
CA ALA A 242 15.27 -23.12 -23.68
C ALA A 242 15.64 -23.65 -22.29
N ALA A 243 15.72 -22.78 -21.28
CA ALA A 243 16.06 -23.16 -19.91
C ALA A 243 14.84 -23.75 -19.18
N ASP A 244 15.00 -24.95 -18.62
CA ASP A 244 13.93 -25.67 -17.90
C ASP A 244 13.59 -25.02 -16.54
N ASP A 245 14.47 -24.13 -16.04
CA ASP A 245 14.37 -23.53 -14.70
C ASP A 245 14.05 -22.03 -14.72
N SER A 246 13.46 -21.52 -15.82
CA SER A 246 13.11 -20.10 -15.96
C SER A 246 11.88 -19.67 -15.14
N LEU A 247 11.05 -20.63 -14.68
CA LEU A 247 9.81 -20.33 -13.98
C LEU A 247 10.06 -19.59 -12.67
N ASN A 248 9.21 -18.58 -12.40
CA ASN A 248 9.27 -17.70 -11.22
C ASN A 248 10.54 -16.86 -11.07
N LYS A 249 11.41 -16.85 -12.09
CA LYS A 249 12.60 -15.98 -12.14
C LYS A 249 12.30 -14.69 -12.87
N VAL A 250 12.99 -13.62 -12.45
CA VAL A 250 12.96 -12.31 -13.10
C VAL A 250 14.13 -12.19 -14.07
N PHE A 251 13.87 -11.67 -15.25
CA PHE A 251 14.85 -11.41 -16.31
C PHE A 251 14.81 -9.93 -16.70
N ILE A 252 15.94 -9.40 -17.13
CA ILE A 252 16.05 -8.09 -17.74
C ILE A 252 16.64 -8.27 -19.14
N ALA A 253 15.89 -7.84 -20.16
CA ALA A 253 16.33 -7.87 -21.53
C ALA A 253 15.75 -6.69 -22.33
N ASP A 254 16.41 -6.33 -23.43
CA ASP A 254 15.89 -5.34 -24.37
C ASP A 254 14.84 -6.01 -25.26
N VAL A 255 13.60 -5.65 -25.01
CA VAL A 255 12.44 -6.21 -25.72
C VAL A 255 11.46 -5.09 -26.11
N LYS A 256 10.64 -5.36 -27.11
CA LYS A 256 9.45 -4.56 -27.40
C LYS A 256 8.19 -5.37 -27.13
N VAL A 257 7.10 -4.69 -26.82
CA VAL A 257 5.77 -5.31 -26.74
C VAL A 257 5.10 -5.15 -28.08
N GLN A 258 4.58 -6.23 -28.63
CA GLN A 258 3.81 -6.20 -29.87
C GLN A 258 2.51 -7.00 -29.72
N ALA A 259 1.53 -6.62 -30.54
CA ALA A 259 0.25 -7.32 -30.65
C ALA A 259 0.20 -8.08 -31.97
N PHE A 260 -0.43 -9.25 -31.97
CA PHE A 260 -0.74 -9.98 -33.20
C PHE A 260 -2.13 -10.61 -33.14
N GLN A 261 -2.78 -10.72 -34.30
CA GLN A 261 -4.10 -11.31 -34.39
C GLN A 261 -4.03 -12.82 -34.27
N GLY A 262 -4.65 -13.36 -33.22
CA GLY A 262 -4.92 -14.78 -33.07
C GLY A 262 -6.25 -15.20 -33.69
N SER A 263 -6.66 -16.46 -33.52
CA SER A 263 -7.96 -16.93 -33.96
C SER A 263 -9.05 -16.46 -32.98
N GLY A 264 -9.62 -15.28 -33.26
CA GLY A 264 -10.73 -14.71 -32.50
C GLY A 264 -10.36 -13.74 -31.39
N PHE A 265 -9.08 -13.49 -31.13
CA PHE A 265 -8.60 -12.53 -30.12
C PHE A 265 -7.19 -12.01 -30.46
N VAL A 266 -6.82 -10.88 -29.87
CA VAL A 266 -5.49 -10.31 -29.98
C VAL A 266 -4.59 -10.95 -28.92
N ASN A 267 -3.41 -11.38 -29.31
CA ASN A 267 -2.36 -11.80 -28.37
C ASN A 267 -1.31 -10.72 -28.24
N TYR A 268 -0.66 -10.68 -27.09
CA TYR A 268 0.45 -9.78 -26.81
C TYR A 268 1.67 -10.60 -26.43
N GLU A 269 2.85 -10.13 -26.86
CA GLU A 269 4.11 -10.78 -26.61
C GLU A 269 5.24 -9.77 -26.43
N ILE A 270 6.26 -10.16 -25.67
CA ILE A 270 7.57 -9.49 -25.73
C ILE A 270 8.40 -10.13 -26.80
N MET A 271 9.13 -9.31 -27.59
CA MET A 271 10.00 -9.77 -28.67
C MET A 271 11.37 -9.13 -28.54
N ASP A 272 12.44 -9.92 -28.69
CA ASP A 272 13.83 -9.41 -28.80
C ASP A 272 14.22 -9.03 -30.26
N ALA A 273 15.36 -8.38 -30.41
CA ALA A 273 15.86 -7.95 -31.70
C ALA A 273 16.19 -9.11 -32.68
N ASN A 274 16.29 -10.35 -32.19
CA ASN A 274 16.46 -11.54 -32.98
C ASN A 274 15.14 -12.15 -33.48
N GLY A 275 14.02 -11.51 -33.16
CA GLY A 275 12.68 -11.97 -33.53
C GLY A 275 12.16 -13.13 -32.67
N LYS A 276 12.84 -13.49 -31.56
CA LYS A 276 12.33 -14.45 -30.63
C LYS A 276 11.32 -13.75 -29.72
N TYR A 277 10.21 -14.44 -29.39
CA TYR A 277 9.13 -13.90 -28.60
C TYR A 277 8.71 -14.83 -27.46
N ILE A 278 8.10 -14.24 -26.43
CA ILE A 278 7.41 -14.93 -25.35
C ILE A 278 6.04 -14.24 -25.14
N LEU A 279 4.96 -15.03 -25.12
CA LEU A 279 3.61 -14.52 -24.92
C LEU A 279 3.47 -13.87 -23.55
N LEU A 280 2.71 -12.79 -23.47
CA LEU A 280 2.31 -12.19 -22.20
C LEU A 280 1.15 -12.95 -21.57
N GLN A 281 1.18 -13.02 -20.25
CA GLN A 281 0.08 -13.54 -19.44
C GLN A 281 -0.87 -12.39 -19.14
N GLY A 282 -2.11 -12.48 -19.62
CA GLY A 282 -3.14 -11.46 -19.40
C GLY A 282 -4.53 -11.99 -19.64
N SER A 283 -5.49 -11.07 -19.67
CA SER A 283 -6.88 -11.35 -20.03
C SER A 283 -7.02 -11.78 -21.49
N GLN A 284 -8.19 -12.26 -21.86
CA GLN A 284 -8.46 -12.67 -23.24
C GLN A 284 -8.55 -11.45 -24.17
N SER A 285 -9.04 -10.31 -23.69
CA SER A 285 -9.10 -9.07 -24.47
C SER A 285 -7.74 -8.39 -24.60
N GLY A 286 -6.81 -8.60 -23.61
CA GLY A 286 -5.47 -8.02 -23.60
C GLY A 286 -5.42 -6.49 -23.43
N LYS A 287 -6.52 -5.87 -23.00
CA LYS A 287 -6.61 -4.41 -22.82
C LYS A 287 -5.49 -3.82 -21.97
N GLU A 288 -5.05 -4.55 -20.95
CA GLU A 288 -3.97 -4.17 -20.05
C GLU A 288 -2.62 -3.96 -20.76
N PHE A 289 -2.48 -4.46 -21.98
CA PHE A 289 -1.24 -4.37 -22.76
C PHE A 289 -1.29 -3.33 -23.88
N GLU A 290 -2.44 -2.79 -24.24
CA GLU A 290 -2.59 -1.87 -25.39
C GLU A 290 -1.65 -0.66 -25.29
N SER A 291 -1.49 -0.09 -24.11
CA SER A 291 -0.60 1.06 -23.89
C SER A 291 0.89 0.71 -23.88
N LEU A 292 1.24 -0.57 -23.83
CA LEU A 292 2.62 -1.04 -23.80
C LEU A 292 3.15 -1.36 -25.20
N VAL A 293 2.28 -1.46 -26.22
CA VAL A 293 2.68 -1.76 -27.60
C VAL A 293 3.58 -0.66 -28.14
N SER A 294 4.76 -1.05 -28.60
CA SER A 294 5.79 -0.13 -29.10
C SER A 294 6.69 -0.82 -30.13
N ASP A 295 7.17 -0.07 -31.12
CA ASP A 295 8.20 -0.53 -32.04
C ASP A 295 9.62 -0.37 -31.50
N THR A 296 9.76 0.26 -30.32
CA THR A 296 11.05 0.51 -29.67
C THR A 296 11.40 -0.61 -28.69
N TYR A 297 12.63 -1.10 -28.78
CA TYR A 297 13.20 -2.01 -27.81
C TYR A 297 13.60 -1.21 -26.56
N THR A 298 13.16 -1.67 -25.41
CA THR A 298 13.44 -1.04 -24.11
C THR A 298 13.92 -2.08 -23.12
N SER A 299 14.82 -1.67 -22.22
CA SER A 299 15.25 -2.51 -21.12
C SER A 299 14.06 -2.78 -20.20
N THR A 300 13.62 -4.02 -20.17
CA THR A 300 12.37 -4.42 -19.50
C THR A 300 12.65 -5.58 -18.55
N ALA A 301 12.17 -5.44 -17.31
CA ALA A 301 12.12 -6.54 -16.36
C ALA A 301 10.80 -7.31 -16.53
N PHE A 302 10.90 -8.60 -16.65
CA PHE A 302 9.75 -9.51 -16.74
C PHE A 302 10.03 -10.81 -16.02
N ALA A 303 8.97 -11.47 -15.56
CA ALA A 303 9.06 -12.78 -14.92
C ALA A 303 8.36 -13.83 -15.78
N ILE A 304 8.87 -15.06 -15.75
CA ILE A 304 8.20 -16.23 -16.34
C ILE A 304 7.35 -16.87 -15.24
N CYS A 305 6.04 -16.67 -15.30
CA CYS A 305 5.13 -17.10 -14.24
C CYS A 305 4.04 -18.08 -14.69
N HIS A 306 3.95 -18.40 -15.97
CA HIS A 306 2.87 -19.24 -16.50
C HIS A 306 3.31 -20.05 -17.70
N TYR A 307 2.43 -20.99 -18.08
CA TYR A 307 2.53 -21.75 -19.34
C TYR A 307 1.27 -21.54 -20.19
N THR A 308 1.44 -21.55 -21.51
CA THR A 308 0.33 -21.72 -22.45
C THR A 308 -0.28 -23.12 -22.30
N ASN A 309 -1.47 -23.33 -22.87
CA ASN A 309 -2.08 -24.67 -22.92
C ASN A 309 -1.26 -25.70 -23.74
N LYS A 310 -0.25 -25.26 -24.48
CA LYS A 310 0.70 -26.10 -25.23
C LYS A 310 2.05 -26.23 -24.54
N GLY A 311 2.19 -25.70 -23.31
CA GLY A 311 3.38 -25.83 -22.47
C GLY A 311 4.53 -24.86 -22.80
N ALA A 312 4.30 -23.83 -23.61
CA ALA A 312 5.25 -22.75 -23.81
C ALA A 312 5.18 -21.75 -22.65
N TYR A 313 6.29 -21.10 -22.32
CA TYR A 313 6.32 -20.08 -21.28
C TYR A 313 5.46 -18.87 -21.64
N LYS A 314 4.93 -18.22 -20.58
CA LYS A 314 4.29 -16.90 -20.62
C LYS A 314 4.98 -15.97 -19.63
N ALA A 315 5.18 -14.73 -20.06
CA ALA A 315 5.83 -13.70 -19.28
C ALA A 315 4.83 -12.72 -18.66
N VAL A 316 5.24 -12.11 -17.56
CA VAL A 316 4.56 -10.97 -16.93
C VAL A 316 5.56 -9.83 -16.86
N ILE A 317 5.20 -8.66 -17.36
CA ILE A 317 6.03 -7.46 -17.25
C ILE A 317 6.03 -6.99 -15.79
N ILE A 318 7.22 -6.82 -15.23
CA ILE A 318 7.45 -6.34 -13.87
C ILE A 318 7.72 -4.83 -13.88
N SER A 319 8.55 -4.36 -14.79
CA SER A 319 8.88 -2.96 -15.01
C SER A 319 9.43 -2.75 -16.40
N SER A 320 9.21 -1.58 -16.98
CA SER A 320 9.76 -1.19 -18.27
C SER A 320 10.58 0.10 -18.15
N ASN A 321 11.50 0.33 -19.09
CA ASN A 321 12.41 1.49 -19.13
C ASN A 321 13.31 1.60 -17.87
N ILE A 322 13.95 0.50 -17.48
CA ILE A 322 14.85 0.41 -16.32
C ILE A 322 16.34 0.59 -16.74
#